data_a60ee9f4fb0cf62ad6259a69abd46f42
#
_entry.id   a60ee9f4fb0cf62ad6259a69abd46f42
#
_cell.length_a   1.000
_cell.length_b   1.000
_cell.length_c   1.000
_cell.angle_alpha   90.00
_cell.angle_beta   90.00
_cell.angle_gamma   90.00
#
_symmetry.space_group_name_H-M   'P 1'
#
loop_
_entity.id
_entity.type
_entity.pdbx_description
1 polymer ?
#
loop_
_entity_poly.entity_id
_entity_poly.type
_entity_poly.pdbx_seq_one_letter_code
_entity_poly.pdbx_strand_id
1 'polypeptide(L)'
;MNILVVGLGVIGATYGYLFQRAGHRVEHLVRRSSARAGIDSLDVEILDGRSDPRGAPSHGRYRVHHRTRADYDLIVVSVPSGGAAGVMADLDANGVEGPVLLCCGLWGGREELDGLMAGREFVLGYPVAGGSITGSRLACCVFDHVMLERRDRARFPHYERVEALFASCGIGLEHPHDMLEWIWLHMAINAGVVAVAGMYGDVGDTARSAERLMGSTRMLARAVRAIRETSGIVASRGVNLGDYRGEMLAYRLPTAVSAPLMKRMFARSPLTRRIMTLHGNPDDLLFVCTAVYEHGRAHGIPAPVFYESYEAARAKAARHESDDVDADRR
;
A
#
# COMPACT_ATOMS: atom_id res chain seq x y z
N MET A 1 -21.58 1.88 -12.41
CA MET A 1 -21.33 0.60 -11.72
C MET A 1 -21.76 0.72 -10.26
N ASN A 2 -22.18 -0.41 -9.66
CA ASN A 2 -22.36 -0.55 -8.22
C ASN A 2 -21.08 -1.17 -7.65
N ILE A 3 -20.39 -0.42 -6.83
CA ILE A 3 -19.06 -0.79 -6.31
C ILE A 3 -19.14 -0.95 -4.80
N LEU A 4 -18.66 -2.07 -4.28
CA LEU A 4 -18.42 -2.24 -2.86
C LEU A 4 -16.96 -1.99 -2.54
N VAL A 5 -16.70 -1.14 -1.57
CA VAL A 5 -15.37 -0.98 -0.96
C VAL A 5 -15.37 -1.64 0.41
N VAL A 6 -14.45 -2.57 0.63
CA VAL A 6 -14.35 -3.24 1.93
C VAL A 6 -13.55 -2.38 2.90
N GLY A 7 -14.20 -2.04 4.01
CA GLY A 7 -13.66 -1.11 5.00
C GLY A 7 -13.84 0.37 4.63
N LEU A 8 -13.50 1.24 5.56
CA LEU A 8 -13.39 2.68 5.37
C LEU A 8 -11.96 3.11 5.73
N GLY A 9 -11.00 2.45 5.09
CA GLY A 9 -9.57 2.80 5.15
C GLY A 9 -9.24 3.96 4.21
N VAL A 10 -8.01 4.47 4.32
CA VAL A 10 -7.53 5.61 3.52
C VAL A 10 -7.64 5.34 2.02
N ILE A 11 -7.12 4.20 1.57
CA ILE A 11 -7.10 3.83 0.15
C ILE A 11 -8.54 3.65 -0.37
N GLY A 12 -9.35 2.86 0.36
CA GLY A 12 -10.75 2.63 -0.01
C GLY A 12 -11.58 3.91 -0.04
N ALA A 13 -11.37 4.83 0.92
CA ALA A 13 -12.05 6.12 0.94
C ALA A 13 -11.57 7.06 -0.19
N THR A 14 -10.26 7.06 -0.49
CA THR A 14 -9.69 7.86 -1.60
C THR A 14 -10.27 7.42 -2.94
N TYR A 15 -10.20 6.12 -3.26
CA TYR A 15 -10.77 5.63 -4.52
C TYR A 15 -12.29 5.66 -4.53
N GLY A 16 -12.96 5.38 -3.42
CA GLY A 16 -14.42 5.54 -3.30
C GLY A 16 -14.88 6.96 -3.61
N TYR A 17 -14.17 7.97 -3.11
CA TYR A 17 -14.41 9.37 -3.46
C TYR A 17 -14.24 9.64 -4.96
N LEU A 18 -13.17 9.13 -5.57
CA LEU A 18 -12.93 9.33 -7.00
C LEU A 18 -13.98 8.61 -7.86
N PHE A 19 -14.35 7.39 -7.53
CA PHE A 19 -15.38 6.62 -8.21
C PHE A 19 -16.75 7.32 -8.09
N GLN A 20 -17.10 7.82 -6.91
CA GLN A 20 -18.35 8.56 -6.72
C GLN A 20 -18.37 9.85 -7.57
N ARG A 21 -17.26 10.56 -7.65
CA ARG A 21 -17.14 11.74 -8.52
C ARG A 21 -17.21 11.41 -10.01
N ALA A 22 -16.83 10.22 -10.42
CA ALA A 22 -16.98 9.70 -11.78
C ALA A 22 -18.39 9.16 -12.07
N GLY A 23 -19.34 9.30 -11.11
CA GLY A 23 -20.74 8.92 -11.29
C GLY A 23 -21.07 7.46 -10.95
N HIS A 24 -20.15 6.73 -10.29
CA HIS A 24 -20.44 5.37 -9.83
C HIS A 24 -21.13 5.38 -8.46
N ARG A 25 -21.94 4.35 -8.21
CA ARG A 25 -22.53 4.12 -6.90
C ARG A 25 -21.52 3.35 -6.05
N VAL A 26 -21.07 3.95 -4.96
CA VAL A 26 -20.08 3.36 -4.05
C VAL A 26 -20.72 3.12 -2.69
N GLU A 27 -20.62 1.90 -2.20
CA GLU A 27 -21.04 1.50 -0.86
C GLU A 27 -19.84 0.90 -0.11
N HIS A 28 -19.86 0.99 1.22
CA HIS A 28 -18.82 0.47 2.09
C HIS A 28 -19.34 -0.68 2.96
N LEU A 29 -18.57 -1.77 3.04
CA LEU A 29 -18.72 -2.80 4.05
C LEU A 29 -17.80 -2.47 5.23
N VAL A 30 -18.33 -1.86 6.27
CA VAL A 30 -17.58 -1.47 7.46
C VAL A 30 -17.98 -2.37 8.62
N ARG A 31 -17.01 -2.99 9.28
CA ARG A 31 -17.26 -3.82 10.48
C ARG A 31 -17.88 -2.96 11.58
N ARG A 32 -18.87 -3.50 12.29
CA ARG A 32 -19.53 -2.78 13.42
C ARG A 32 -18.56 -2.39 14.52
N SER A 33 -17.51 -3.17 14.73
CA SER A 33 -16.44 -2.89 15.72
C SER A 33 -15.45 -1.82 15.27
N SER A 34 -15.54 -1.34 14.03
CA SER A 34 -14.64 -0.31 13.53
C SER A 34 -14.97 1.05 14.17
N ALA A 35 -13.94 1.78 14.59
CA ALA A 35 -14.09 3.17 15.05
C ALA A 35 -14.71 4.10 13.98
N ARG A 36 -14.79 3.64 12.72
CA ARG A 36 -15.34 4.39 11.58
C ARG A 36 -16.73 3.92 11.16
N ALA A 37 -17.36 3.00 11.91
CA ALA A 37 -18.66 2.42 11.54
C ALA A 37 -19.80 3.46 11.46
N GLY A 38 -19.71 4.58 12.16
CA GLY A 38 -20.72 5.65 12.18
C GLY A 38 -20.39 6.85 11.29
N ILE A 39 -19.37 6.75 10.42
CA ILE A 39 -19.00 7.87 9.54
C ILE A 39 -19.87 7.86 8.27
N ASP A 40 -20.69 8.91 8.09
CA ASP A 40 -21.54 9.09 6.92
C ASP A 40 -20.96 10.06 5.88
N SER A 41 -19.92 10.82 6.24
CA SER A 41 -19.22 11.69 5.31
C SER A 41 -17.81 11.97 5.77
N LEU A 42 -16.91 12.21 4.78
CA LEU A 42 -15.55 12.67 5.01
C LEU A 42 -15.31 13.98 4.27
N ASP A 43 -14.71 14.95 4.97
CA ASP A 43 -14.14 16.13 4.33
C ASP A 43 -12.80 15.73 3.72
N VAL A 44 -12.66 15.91 2.40
CA VAL A 44 -11.54 15.41 1.62
C VAL A 44 -10.59 16.55 1.27
N GLU A 45 -9.33 16.37 1.64
CA GLU A 45 -8.21 17.16 1.16
C GLU A 45 -7.30 16.26 0.34
N ILE A 46 -7.27 16.49 -0.96
CA ILE A 46 -6.49 15.66 -1.88
C ILE A 46 -5.41 16.46 -2.57
N LEU A 47 -4.19 15.92 -2.59
CA LEU A 47 -3.13 16.34 -3.51
C LEU A 47 -3.22 15.46 -4.75
N ASP A 48 -3.80 16.00 -5.82
CA ASP A 48 -4.18 15.27 -7.02
C ASP A 48 -3.08 15.29 -8.07
N GLY A 49 -2.46 14.14 -8.29
CA GLY A 49 -1.38 13.94 -9.25
C GLY A 49 -1.83 13.48 -10.64
N ARG A 50 -3.13 13.30 -10.87
CA ARG A 50 -3.64 12.73 -12.13
C ARG A 50 -3.38 13.62 -13.35
N SER A 51 -3.38 14.94 -13.16
CA SER A 51 -3.12 15.92 -14.23
C SER A 51 -1.86 16.74 -14.02
N ASP A 52 -1.34 16.81 -12.80
CA ASP A 52 -0.10 17.49 -12.44
C ASP A 52 0.78 16.57 -11.60
N PRO A 53 1.94 16.11 -12.10
CA PRO A 53 2.86 15.24 -11.35
C PRO A 53 3.39 15.85 -10.04
N ARG A 54 3.24 17.17 -9.83
CA ARG A 54 3.55 17.82 -8.56
C ARG A 54 2.42 17.69 -7.55
N GLY A 55 1.21 17.38 -8.03
CA GLY A 55 -0.04 17.32 -7.29
C GLY A 55 -0.73 18.68 -7.20
N ALA A 56 -1.95 18.77 -7.67
CA ALA A 56 -2.82 19.93 -7.50
C ALA A 56 -3.64 19.76 -6.21
N PRO A 57 -3.59 20.73 -5.25
CA PRO A 57 -4.41 20.65 -4.06
C PRO A 57 -5.90 20.86 -4.42
N SER A 58 -6.76 20.01 -3.89
CA SER A 58 -8.20 20.09 -4.08
C SER A 58 -8.92 19.70 -2.80
N HIS A 59 -10.13 20.23 -2.62
CA HIS A 59 -10.99 19.94 -1.48
C HIS A 59 -12.33 19.43 -1.97
N GLY A 60 -12.98 18.59 -1.18
CA GLY A 60 -14.29 18.07 -1.48
C GLY A 60 -14.95 17.40 -0.29
N ARG A 61 -16.09 16.83 -0.51
CA ARG A 61 -16.80 16.04 0.48
C ARG A 61 -17.16 14.69 -0.11
N TYR A 62 -16.84 13.63 0.61
CA TYR A 62 -17.18 12.26 0.27
C TYR A 62 -18.36 11.81 1.12
N ARG A 63 -19.47 11.46 0.49
CA ARG A 63 -20.61 10.86 1.18
C ARG A 63 -20.40 9.36 1.25
N VAL A 64 -20.29 8.84 2.46
CA VAL A 64 -20.11 7.41 2.73
C VAL A 64 -21.49 6.74 2.77
N HIS A 65 -21.71 5.79 1.88
CA HIS A 65 -22.90 4.96 1.88
C HIS A 65 -22.53 3.58 2.42
N HIS A 66 -23.25 3.12 3.43
CA HIS A 66 -23.07 1.78 3.94
C HIS A 66 -23.75 0.76 3.05
N ARG A 67 -23.24 -0.46 3.06
CA ARG A 67 -23.76 -1.57 2.25
C ARG A 67 -25.27 -1.78 2.41
N THR A 68 -25.96 -1.86 1.29
CA THR A 68 -27.40 -2.13 1.22
C THR A 68 -27.74 -3.30 0.29
N ARG A 69 -26.76 -3.82 -0.46
CA ARG A 69 -26.93 -4.86 -1.51
C ARG A 69 -26.14 -6.11 -1.17
N ALA A 70 -26.45 -7.21 -1.84
CA ALA A 70 -25.69 -8.45 -1.81
C ALA A 70 -24.77 -8.57 -3.03
N ASP A 71 -25.18 -8.07 -4.20
CA ASP A 71 -24.48 -8.19 -5.48
C ASP A 71 -23.88 -6.85 -5.93
N TYR A 72 -22.65 -6.94 -6.42
CA TYR A 72 -21.87 -5.77 -6.91
C TYR A 72 -21.19 -6.06 -8.24
N ASP A 73 -21.07 -5.02 -9.08
CA ASP A 73 -20.33 -5.08 -10.34
C ASP A 73 -18.82 -5.24 -10.09
N LEU A 74 -18.33 -4.75 -8.93
CA LEU A 74 -16.94 -4.87 -8.47
C LEU A 74 -16.85 -4.69 -6.96
N ILE A 75 -16.04 -5.54 -6.30
CA ILE A 75 -15.67 -5.42 -4.89
C ILE A 75 -14.22 -5.01 -4.82
N VAL A 76 -13.94 -3.85 -4.24
CA VAL A 76 -12.58 -3.34 -4.04
C VAL A 76 -12.12 -3.68 -2.63
N VAL A 77 -11.08 -4.50 -2.52
CA VAL A 77 -10.49 -4.92 -1.27
C VAL A 77 -9.13 -4.25 -1.12
N SER A 78 -9.06 -3.27 -0.22
CA SER A 78 -7.84 -2.51 0.08
C SER A 78 -7.66 -2.45 1.59
N VAL A 79 -7.22 -3.57 2.15
CA VAL A 79 -6.98 -3.73 3.59
C VAL A 79 -5.48 -3.83 3.87
N PRO A 80 -5.02 -3.60 5.11
CA PRO A 80 -3.64 -3.81 5.48
C PRO A 80 -3.16 -5.23 5.13
N SER A 81 -1.87 -5.36 4.87
CA SER A 81 -1.24 -6.63 4.53
C SER A 81 -1.56 -7.70 5.58
N GLY A 82 -1.86 -8.92 5.13
CA GLY A 82 -2.34 -10.00 6.00
C GLY A 82 -3.84 -10.00 6.33
N GLY A 83 -4.57 -8.92 6.04
CA GLY A 83 -6.00 -8.81 6.35
C GLY A 83 -6.95 -9.46 5.34
N ALA A 84 -6.47 -9.94 4.21
CA ALA A 84 -7.30 -10.42 3.11
C ALA A 84 -8.18 -11.63 3.48
N ALA A 85 -7.65 -12.59 4.24
CA ALA A 85 -8.41 -13.77 4.68
C ALA A 85 -9.65 -13.39 5.51
N GLY A 86 -9.49 -12.47 6.46
CA GLY A 86 -10.61 -11.98 7.25
C GLY A 86 -11.66 -11.24 6.42
N VAL A 87 -11.24 -10.59 5.32
CA VAL A 87 -12.17 -9.95 4.38
C VAL A 87 -12.97 -10.97 3.60
N MET A 88 -12.34 -12.02 3.07
CA MET A 88 -13.08 -13.07 2.34
C MET A 88 -14.13 -13.72 3.24
N ALA A 89 -13.76 -14.05 4.48
CA ALA A 89 -14.70 -14.57 5.46
C ALA A 89 -15.86 -13.58 5.76
N ASP A 90 -15.58 -12.28 5.87
CA ASP A 90 -16.62 -11.26 6.07
C ASP A 90 -17.56 -11.15 4.86
N LEU A 91 -17.04 -11.24 3.62
CA LEU A 91 -17.87 -11.23 2.41
C LEU A 91 -18.81 -12.44 2.38
N ASP A 92 -18.30 -13.63 2.69
CA ASP A 92 -19.09 -14.88 2.74
C ASP A 92 -20.15 -14.83 3.83
N ALA A 93 -19.77 -14.43 5.04
CA ALA A 93 -20.68 -14.30 6.18
C ALA A 93 -21.81 -13.26 5.94
N ASN A 94 -21.57 -12.28 5.07
CA ASN A 94 -22.57 -11.26 4.70
C ASN A 94 -23.31 -11.59 3.40
N GLY A 95 -23.06 -12.74 2.77
CA GLY A 95 -23.67 -13.13 1.49
C GLY A 95 -23.37 -12.12 0.37
N VAL A 96 -22.15 -11.59 0.33
CA VAL A 96 -21.74 -10.60 -0.67
C VAL A 96 -21.14 -11.30 -1.88
N GLU A 97 -21.71 -11.03 -3.04
CA GLU A 97 -21.30 -11.58 -4.34
C GLU A 97 -20.75 -10.49 -5.26
N GLY A 98 -19.85 -10.91 -6.12
CA GLY A 98 -19.23 -10.06 -7.14
C GLY A 98 -17.74 -10.33 -7.33
N PRO A 99 -17.19 -9.91 -8.47
CA PRO A 99 -15.77 -10.01 -8.77
C PRO A 99 -14.94 -9.06 -7.90
N VAL A 100 -13.72 -9.47 -7.56
CA VAL A 100 -12.85 -8.78 -6.61
C VAL A 100 -11.65 -8.12 -7.31
N LEU A 101 -11.46 -6.83 -7.07
CA LEU A 101 -10.17 -6.16 -7.26
C LEU A 101 -9.42 -6.17 -5.93
N LEU A 102 -8.40 -7.02 -5.84
CA LEU A 102 -7.61 -7.23 -4.63
C LEU A 102 -6.38 -6.32 -4.63
N CYS A 103 -6.38 -5.34 -3.74
CA CYS A 103 -5.37 -4.27 -3.63
C CYS A 103 -4.71 -4.28 -2.25
N CYS A 104 -4.00 -5.33 -1.89
CA CYS A 104 -3.29 -5.42 -0.62
C CYS A 104 -1.91 -6.04 -0.78
N GLY A 105 -1.04 -5.83 0.22
CA GLY A 105 0.24 -6.50 0.29
C GLY A 105 0.04 -8.00 0.53
N LEU A 106 0.61 -8.81 -0.34
CA LEU A 106 0.53 -10.27 -0.33
C LEU A 106 1.95 -10.82 -0.33
N TRP A 107 2.28 -11.68 0.63
CA TRP A 107 3.59 -12.35 0.66
C TRP A 107 3.49 -13.83 0.29
N GLY A 108 2.31 -14.42 0.32
CA GLY A 108 2.04 -15.80 -0.11
C GLY A 108 2.26 -16.02 -1.61
N GLY A 109 2.32 -17.29 -2.02
CA GLY A 109 2.41 -17.69 -3.42
C GLY A 109 1.06 -17.71 -4.14
N ARG A 110 1.07 -18.05 -5.43
CA ARG A 110 -0.15 -18.13 -6.24
C ARG A 110 -1.14 -19.17 -5.71
N GLU A 111 -0.67 -20.32 -5.27
CA GLU A 111 -1.52 -21.39 -4.72
C GLU A 111 -2.25 -20.93 -3.44
N GLU A 112 -1.54 -20.23 -2.55
CA GLU A 112 -2.13 -19.65 -1.33
C GLU A 112 -3.17 -18.59 -1.67
N LEU A 113 -2.89 -17.75 -2.68
CA LEU A 113 -3.81 -16.74 -3.17
C LEU A 113 -5.07 -17.37 -3.80
N ASP A 114 -4.92 -18.39 -4.64
CA ASP A 114 -6.05 -19.10 -5.25
C ASP A 114 -6.91 -19.78 -4.17
N GLY A 115 -6.28 -20.36 -3.15
CA GLY A 115 -6.96 -20.90 -1.97
C GLY A 115 -7.71 -19.83 -1.16
N LEU A 116 -7.10 -18.67 -0.96
CA LEU A 116 -7.71 -17.53 -0.28
C LEU A 116 -8.98 -17.05 -1.00
N MET A 117 -8.94 -17.00 -2.33
CA MET A 117 -10.06 -16.52 -3.13
C MET A 117 -11.21 -17.53 -3.26
N ALA A 118 -10.96 -18.83 -2.93
CA ALA A 118 -11.98 -19.88 -2.85
C ALA A 118 -12.94 -19.96 -4.05
N GLY A 119 -12.42 -19.76 -5.27
CA GLY A 119 -13.18 -19.76 -6.52
C GLY A 119 -13.85 -18.44 -6.88
N ARG A 120 -13.71 -17.37 -6.10
CA ARG A 120 -14.16 -16.02 -6.48
C ARG A 120 -13.35 -15.52 -7.67
N GLU A 121 -14.00 -14.87 -8.61
CA GLU A 121 -13.31 -14.13 -9.68
C GLU A 121 -12.55 -12.95 -9.10
N PHE A 122 -11.26 -12.83 -9.45
CA PHE A 122 -10.44 -11.73 -8.95
C PHE A 122 -9.37 -11.29 -9.94
N VAL A 123 -8.94 -10.04 -9.76
CA VAL A 123 -7.78 -9.46 -10.40
C VAL A 123 -6.92 -8.76 -9.35
N LEU A 124 -5.60 -8.87 -9.47
CA LEU A 124 -4.68 -8.18 -8.59
C LEU A 124 -4.47 -6.74 -9.06
N GLY A 125 -4.51 -5.81 -8.13
CA GLY A 125 -4.14 -4.43 -8.33
C GLY A 125 -3.28 -3.90 -7.19
N TYR A 126 -2.68 -2.73 -7.38
CA TYR A 126 -1.99 -2.02 -6.32
C TYR A 126 -2.21 -0.52 -6.45
N PRO A 127 -2.78 0.13 -5.42
CA PRO A 127 -3.10 1.54 -5.49
C PRO A 127 -1.84 2.39 -5.34
N VAL A 128 -1.70 3.42 -6.17
CA VAL A 128 -0.64 4.42 -6.02
C VAL A 128 -1.27 5.67 -5.40
N ALA A 129 -1.62 5.53 -4.15
CA ALA A 129 -2.27 6.55 -3.33
C ALA A 129 -1.87 6.37 -1.87
N GLY A 130 -2.02 7.39 -1.07
CA GLY A 130 -1.75 7.35 0.37
C GLY A 130 -2.49 8.45 1.10
N GLY A 131 -2.53 8.35 2.43
CA GLY A 131 -3.24 9.36 3.21
C GLY A 131 -3.37 9.01 4.69
N SER A 132 -4.19 9.82 5.36
CA SER A 132 -4.64 9.59 6.72
C SER A 132 -6.10 9.97 6.89
N ILE A 133 -6.81 9.28 7.79
CA ILE A 133 -8.15 9.67 8.21
C ILE A 133 -8.08 10.00 9.70
N THR A 134 -8.44 11.23 10.05
CA THR A 134 -8.52 11.70 11.43
C THR A 134 -9.92 12.28 11.68
N GLY A 135 -10.69 11.62 12.54
CA GLY A 135 -12.11 11.94 12.69
C GLY A 135 -12.86 11.78 11.35
N SER A 136 -13.49 12.84 10.88
CA SER A 136 -14.19 12.91 9.59
C SER A 136 -13.36 13.55 8.46
N ARG A 137 -12.06 13.73 8.63
CA ARG A 137 -11.17 14.34 7.63
C ARG A 137 -10.30 13.28 6.96
N LEU A 138 -10.39 13.19 5.63
CA LEU A 138 -9.51 12.41 4.78
C LEU A 138 -8.48 13.36 4.15
N ALA A 139 -7.22 13.25 4.55
CA ALA A 139 -6.10 13.90 3.91
C ALA A 139 -5.35 12.87 3.06
N CYS A 140 -5.37 13.01 1.73
CA CYS A 140 -4.82 11.99 0.84
C CYS A 140 -4.03 12.58 -0.33
N CYS A 141 -3.31 11.71 -1.03
CA CYS A 141 -2.74 12.00 -2.33
C CYS A 141 -3.01 10.82 -3.28
N VAL A 142 -3.12 11.11 -4.56
CA VAL A 142 -3.32 10.13 -5.62
C VAL A 142 -2.39 10.43 -6.79
N PHE A 143 -1.82 9.39 -7.38
CA PHE A 143 -1.01 9.48 -8.58
C PHE A 143 -1.89 9.27 -9.83
N ASP A 144 -1.29 9.42 -10.99
CA ASP A 144 -1.95 9.33 -12.28
C ASP A 144 -2.20 7.90 -12.76
N HIS A 145 -1.72 6.89 -12.02
CA HIS A 145 -1.84 5.48 -12.39
C HIS A 145 -2.11 4.58 -11.19
N VAL A 146 -2.53 3.35 -11.50
CA VAL A 146 -2.55 2.19 -10.60
C VAL A 146 -1.84 1.03 -11.27
N MET A 147 -1.23 0.15 -10.48
CA MET A 147 -0.72 -1.11 -10.99
C MET A 147 -1.86 -2.10 -11.11
N LEU A 148 -1.97 -2.79 -12.23
CA LEU A 148 -3.01 -3.80 -12.46
C LEU A 148 -2.40 -5.05 -13.10
N GLU A 149 -2.83 -6.23 -12.68
CA GLU A 149 -2.46 -7.49 -13.30
C GLU A 149 -2.75 -7.46 -14.80
N ARG A 150 -1.85 -8.02 -15.61
CA ARG A 150 -2.01 -8.05 -17.08
C ARG A 150 -3.23 -8.88 -17.47
N ARG A 151 -3.97 -8.42 -18.49
CA ARG A 151 -5.17 -9.10 -19.00
C ARG A 151 -4.91 -10.56 -19.41
N ASP A 152 -3.75 -10.83 -19.99
CA ASP A 152 -3.35 -12.17 -20.45
C ASP A 152 -2.98 -13.13 -19.32
N ARG A 153 -2.81 -12.63 -18.08
CA ARG A 153 -2.54 -13.40 -16.86
C ARG A 153 -3.70 -13.44 -15.89
N ALA A 154 -4.55 -12.41 -15.90
CA ALA A 154 -5.72 -12.32 -15.07
C ALA A 154 -6.80 -13.31 -15.52
N ARG A 155 -7.22 -14.20 -14.62
CA ARG A 155 -8.41 -15.06 -14.83
C ARG A 155 -9.66 -14.28 -14.45
N PHE A 156 -9.89 -13.15 -15.12
CA PHE A 156 -10.93 -12.19 -14.76
C PHE A 156 -11.75 -11.79 -15.99
N PRO A 157 -12.96 -12.35 -16.17
CA PRO A 157 -13.77 -12.15 -17.38
C PRO A 157 -14.26 -10.72 -17.58
N HIS A 158 -14.29 -9.92 -16.52
CA HIS A 158 -14.80 -8.54 -16.54
C HIS A 158 -13.68 -7.47 -16.55
N TYR A 159 -12.54 -7.79 -17.13
CA TYR A 159 -11.33 -6.95 -17.11
C TYR A 159 -11.58 -5.54 -17.67
N GLU A 160 -12.34 -5.41 -18.77
CA GLU A 160 -12.72 -4.15 -19.38
C GLU A 160 -13.54 -3.24 -18.46
N ARG A 161 -14.28 -3.79 -17.49
CA ARG A 161 -15.00 -2.99 -16.50
C ARG A 161 -14.04 -2.28 -15.55
N VAL A 162 -12.94 -2.92 -15.16
CA VAL A 162 -11.90 -2.33 -14.33
C VAL A 162 -11.15 -1.26 -15.11
N GLU A 163 -10.80 -1.53 -16.37
CA GLU A 163 -10.19 -0.54 -17.26
C GLU A 163 -11.08 0.71 -17.40
N ALA A 164 -12.37 0.52 -17.72
CA ALA A 164 -13.33 1.60 -17.87
C ALA A 164 -13.54 2.40 -16.56
N LEU A 165 -13.51 1.72 -15.40
CA LEU A 165 -13.64 2.36 -14.10
C LEU A 165 -12.48 3.34 -13.85
N PHE A 166 -11.24 2.89 -13.99
CA PHE A 166 -10.08 3.77 -13.78
C PHE A 166 -9.97 4.87 -14.82
N ALA A 167 -10.27 4.56 -16.10
CA ALA A 167 -10.33 5.56 -17.16
C ALA A 167 -11.36 6.66 -16.87
N SER A 168 -12.55 6.31 -16.35
CA SER A 168 -13.58 7.28 -15.94
C SER A 168 -13.12 8.24 -14.84
N CYS A 169 -12.12 7.82 -14.05
CA CYS A 169 -11.49 8.63 -13.01
C CYS A 169 -10.28 9.41 -13.50
N GLY A 170 -9.87 9.28 -14.76
CA GLY A 170 -8.64 9.87 -15.28
C GLY A 170 -7.37 9.23 -14.67
N ILE A 171 -7.43 7.94 -14.35
CA ILE A 171 -6.32 7.17 -13.79
C ILE A 171 -5.85 6.17 -14.85
N GLY A 172 -4.56 6.21 -15.17
CA GLY A 172 -3.89 5.27 -16.04
C GLY A 172 -3.70 3.89 -15.39
N LEU A 173 -3.40 2.90 -16.23
CA LEU A 173 -3.08 1.56 -15.77
C LEU A 173 -1.64 1.22 -16.17
N GLU A 174 -0.85 0.76 -15.22
CA GLU A 174 0.46 0.19 -15.46
C GLU A 174 0.42 -1.31 -15.19
N HIS A 175 1.05 -2.08 -16.09
CA HIS A 175 0.99 -3.54 -16.08
C HIS A 175 2.39 -4.12 -15.88
N PRO A 176 2.74 -4.55 -14.66
CA PRO A 176 4.02 -5.21 -14.42
C PRO A 176 4.11 -6.56 -15.13
N HIS A 177 5.31 -7.11 -15.25
CA HIS A 177 5.54 -8.41 -15.88
C HIS A 177 4.68 -9.51 -15.24
N ASP A 178 4.73 -9.62 -13.92
CA ASP A 178 3.81 -10.41 -13.09
C ASP A 178 3.41 -9.58 -11.87
N MET A 179 2.10 -9.51 -11.59
CA MET A 179 1.60 -8.61 -10.54
C MET A 179 1.93 -9.10 -9.13
N LEU A 180 1.92 -10.41 -8.91
CA LEU A 180 2.24 -10.97 -7.59
C LEU A 180 3.73 -10.81 -7.27
N GLU A 181 4.61 -11.07 -8.24
CA GLU A 181 6.05 -10.82 -8.09
C GLU A 181 6.35 -9.33 -7.88
N TRP A 182 5.62 -8.46 -8.59
CA TRP A 182 5.74 -7.02 -8.42
C TRP A 182 5.34 -6.59 -7.00
N ILE A 183 4.25 -7.17 -6.44
CA ILE A 183 3.84 -6.92 -5.05
C ILE A 183 4.96 -7.35 -4.09
N TRP A 184 5.56 -8.52 -4.27
CA TRP A 184 6.68 -8.97 -3.43
C TRP A 184 7.87 -8.01 -3.52
N LEU A 185 8.22 -7.57 -4.72
CA LEU A 185 9.32 -6.63 -4.93
C LEU A 185 9.01 -5.26 -4.29
N HIS A 186 7.78 -4.77 -4.45
CA HIS A 186 7.34 -3.53 -3.84
C HIS A 186 7.36 -3.60 -2.30
N MET A 187 6.89 -4.71 -1.72
CA MET A 187 7.00 -4.96 -0.28
C MET A 187 8.46 -4.99 0.17
N ALA A 188 9.35 -5.63 -0.58
CA ALA A 188 10.78 -5.68 -0.25
C ALA A 188 11.45 -4.30 -0.32
N ILE A 189 11.11 -3.48 -1.32
CA ILE A 189 11.57 -2.09 -1.42
C ILE A 189 11.09 -1.29 -0.19
N ASN A 190 9.82 -1.40 0.15
CA ASN A 190 9.24 -0.75 1.32
C ASN A 190 9.91 -1.22 2.62
N ALA A 191 10.15 -2.53 2.78
CA ALA A 191 10.84 -3.08 3.95
C ALA A 191 12.24 -2.47 4.13
N GLY A 192 13.02 -2.34 3.04
CA GLY A 192 14.33 -1.69 3.08
C GLY A 192 14.27 -0.22 3.50
N VAL A 193 13.26 0.51 3.03
CA VAL A 193 13.04 1.93 3.39
C VAL A 193 12.61 2.06 4.84
N VAL A 194 11.57 1.31 5.24
CA VAL A 194 10.93 1.38 6.56
C VAL A 194 11.90 0.97 7.66
N ALA A 195 12.64 -0.12 7.48
CA ALA A 195 13.63 -0.59 8.44
C ALA A 195 14.68 0.50 8.75
N VAL A 196 15.18 1.19 7.71
CA VAL A 196 16.16 2.27 7.90
C VAL A 196 15.51 3.51 8.51
N ALA A 197 14.30 3.88 8.11
CA ALA A 197 13.57 5.00 8.71
C ALA A 197 13.34 4.76 10.21
N GLY A 198 12.88 3.56 10.60
CA GLY A 198 12.67 3.17 12.00
C GLY A 198 13.97 3.09 12.82
N MET A 199 15.05 2.57 12.23
CA MET A 199 16.36 2.53 12.91
C MET A 199 16.84 3.92 13.35
N TYR A 200 16.69 4.94 12.51
CA TYR A 200 17.19 6.29 12.77
C TYR A 200 16.12 7.28 13.27
N GLY A 201 14.86 6.95 13.10
CA GLY A 201 13.74 7.80 13.44
C GLY A 201 13.08 7.42 14.76
N ASP A 202 11.92 8.00 14.94
CA ASP A 202 10.96 7.68 15.99
C ASP A 202 9.86 6.81 15.40
N VAL A 203 9.59 5.67 16.01
CA VAL A 203 8.55 4.73 15.56
C VAL A 203 7.14 5.26 15.87
N GLY A 204 7.01 6.12 16.89
CA GLY A 204 5.75 6.81 17.23
C GLY A 204 5.44 7.99 16.31
N ASP A 205 6.43 8.52 15.55
CA ASP A 205 6.25 9.59 14.56
C ASP A 205 6.81 9.17 13.20
N THR A 206 6.02 8.37 12.49
CA THR A 206 6.39 7.82 11.16
C THR A 206 6.58 8.93 10.12
N ALA A 207 5.77 10.01 10.18
CA ALA A 207 5.87 11.13 9.27
C ALA A 207 7.21 11.87 9.41
N ARG A 208 7.62 12.18 10.65
CA ARG A 208 8.90 12.81 10.94
C ARG A 208 10.08 11.90 10.59
N SER A 209 9.94 10.60 10.79
CA SER A 209 10.95 9.61 10.42
C SER A 209 11.14 9.53 8.91
N ALA A 210 10.06 9.58 8.13
CA ALA A 210 10.10 9.66 6.67
C ALA A 210 10.75 10.97 6.19
N GLU A 211 10.39 12.12 6.77
CA GLU A 211 11.00 13.42 6.46
C GLU A 211 12.51 13.41 6.70
N ARG A 212 12.93 12.84 7.83
CA ARG A 212 14.35 12.73 8.19
C ARG A 212 15.10 11.83 7.21
N LEU A 213 14.51 10.71 6.80
CA LEU A 213 15.06 9.82 5.77
C LEU A 213 15.26 10.57 4.45
N MET A 214 14.20 11.19 3.94
CA MET A 214 14.22 11.93 2.66
C MET A 214 15.22 13.09 2.65
N GLY A 215 15.44 13.70 3.81
CA GLY A 215 16.41 14.80 3.98
C GLY A 215 17.88 14.37 4.10
N SER A 216 18.18 13.08 4.32
CA SER A 216 19.51 12.59 4.66
C SER A 216 20.13 11.69 3.60
N THR A 217 21.14 12.19 2.89
CA THR A 217 21.90 11.36 1.93
C THR A 217 22.50 10.10 2.56
N ARG A 218 22.96 10.17 3.84
CA ARG A 218 23.50 9.03 4.57
C ARG A 218 22.44 7.95 4.81
N MET A 219 21.25 8.34 5.24
CA MET A 219 20.14 7.40 5.48
C MET A 219 19.64 6.81 4.16
N LEU A 220 19.49 7.63 3.11
CA LEU A 220 19.13 7.15 1.78
C LEU A 220 20.16 6.18 1.20
N ALA A 221 21.45 6.42 1.40
CA ALA A 221 22.51 5.47 0.99
C ALA A 221 22.38 4.13 1.73
N ARG A 222 22.01 4.14 3.01
CA ARG A 222 21.73 2.91 3.76
C ARG A 222 20.45 2.23 3.27
N ALA A 223 19.38 2.99 3.01
CA ALA A 223 18.14 2.47 2.47
C ALA A 223 18.33 1.80 1.10
N VAL A 224 19.12 2.40 0.20
CA VAL A 224 19.46 1.78 -1.10
C VAL A 224 20.20 0.45 -0.91
N ARG A 225 21.09 0.33 0.07
CA ARG A 225 21.75 -0.95 0.38
C ARG A 225 20.76 -1.98 0.93
N ALA A 226 19.92 -1.58 1.87
CA ALA A 226 18.89 -2.45 2.41
C ALA A 226 17.90 -2.92 1.31
N ILE A 227 17.48 -2.04 0.39
CA ILE A 227 16.63 -2.41 -0.75
C ILE A 227 17.29 -3.42 -1.67
N ARG A 228 18.60 -3.31 -1.94
CA ARG A 228 19.32 -4.33 -2.74
C ARG A 228 19.31 -5.69 -2.06
N GLU A 229 19.51 -5.71 -0.75
CA GLU A 229 19.49 -6.94 0.03
C GLU A 229 18.09 -7.56 0.07
N THR A 230 17.05 -6.76 0.33
CA THR A 230 15.66 -7.25 0.34
C THR A 230 15.19 -7.68 -1.06
N SER A 231 15.63 -7.01 -2.13
CA SER A 231 15.39 -7.48 -3.50
C SER A 231 16.07 -8.81 -3.79
N GLY A 232 17.24 -9.08 -3.19
CA GLY A 232 17.89 -10.40 -3.22
C GLY A 232 17.06 -11.48 -2.54
N ILE A 233 16.35 -11.14 -1.46
CA ILE A 233 15.38 -12.03 -0.80
C ILE A 233 14.22 -12.37 -1.75
N VAL A 234 13.70 -11.39 -2.50
CA VAL A 234 12.65 -11.63 -3.52
C VAL A 234 13.19 -12.49 -4.67
N ALA A 235 14.41 -12.24 -5.12
CA ALA A 235 15.04 -13.06 -6.17
C ALA A 235 15.17 -14.53 -5.74
N SER A 236 15.41 -14.82 -4.46
CA SER A 236 15.46 -16.21 -3.94
C SER A 236 14.12 -16.94 -4.02
N ARG A 237 13.00 -16.22 -4.22
CA ARG A 237 11.67 -16.79 -4.48
C ARG A 237 11.46 -17.17 -5.95
N GLY A 238 12.46 -17.05 -6.80
CA GLY A 238 12.40 -17.33 -8.23
C GLY A 238 12.12 -16.13 -9.11
N VAL A 239 12.02 -14.93 -8.54
CA VAL A 239 11.74 -13.70 -9.30
C VAL A 239 12.98 -13.25 -10.08
N ASN A 240 12.81 -13.08 -11.39
CA ASN A 240 13.85 -12.48 -12.22
C ASN A 240 13.79 -10.94 -12.14
N LEU A 241 14.69 -10.34 -11.36
CA LEU A 241 14.80 -8.88 -11.22
C LEU A 241 15.11 -8.16 -12.55
N GLY A 242 15.46 -8.89 -13.61
CA GLY A 242 15.64 -8.36 -14.94
C GLY A 242 14.33 -7.89 -15.60
N ASP A 243 13.20 -8.49 -15.22
CA ASP A 243 11.88 -8.16 -15.74
C ASP A 243 11.30 -6.90 -15.08
N TYR A 244 11.90 -6.44 -13.97
CA TYR A 244 11.54 -5.26 -13.17
C TYR A 244 12.63 -4.17 -13.21
N ARG A 245 13.21 -3.94 -14.42
CA ARG A 245 14.33 -2.99 -14.57
C ARG A 245 13.95 -1.56 -14.23
N GLY A 246 12.72 -1.16 -14.50
CA GLY A 246 12.20 0.17 -14.21
C GLY A 246 12.26 0.46 -12.71
N GLU A 247 11.70 -0.44 -11.92
CA GLU A 247 11.63 -0.37 -10.45
C GLU A 247 13.02 -0.42 -9.81
N MET A 248 13.93 -1.21 -10.41
CA MET A 248 15.26 -1.47 -9.84
C MET A 248 16.33 -0.48 -10.28
N LEU A 249 16.09 0.33 -11.31
CA LEU A 249 17.12 1.21 -11.92
C LEU A 249 17.79 2.12 -10.89
N ALA A 250 17.01 2.83 -10.09
CA ALA A 250 17.51 3.77 -9.10
C ALA A 250 18.39 3.08 -8.03
N TYR A 251 18.10 1.82 -7.72
CA TYR A 251 18.79 1.05 -6.68
C TYR A 251 20.04 0.32 -7.21
N ARG A 252 20.17 0.11 -8.53
CA ARG A 252 21.36 -0.51 -9.16
C ARG A 252 22.53 0.45 -9.30
N LEU A 253 22.29 1.76 -9.34
CA LEU A 253 23.33 2.77 -9.42
C LEU A 253 24.21 2.78 -8.14
N PRO A 254 25.51 3.11 -8.21
CA PRO A 254 26.32 3.29 -7.01
C PRO A 254 25.62 4.18 -5.97
N THR A 255 25.69 3.83 -4.70
CA THR A 255 25.00 4.58 -3.62
C THR A 255 25.39 6.05 -3.56
N ALA A 256 26.64 6.36 -3.93
CA ALA A 256 27.14 7.73 -4.04
C ALA A 256 26.41 8.55 -5.12
N VAL A 257 25.76 7.90 -6.08
CA VAL A 257 24.94 8.53 -7.14
C VAL A 257 23.46 8.46 -6.78
N SER A 258 22.96 7.25 -6.43
CA SER A 258 21.53 7.06 -6.17
C SER A 258 21.01 7.88 -4.97
N ALA A 259 21.76 7.94 -3.86
CA ALA A 259 21.28 8.62 -2.66
C ALA A 259 21.13 10.15 -2.83
N PRO A 260 22.10 10.90 -3.42
CA PRO A 260 21.88 12.32 -3.74
C PRO A 260 20.76 12.55 -4.75
N LEU A 261 20.64 11.67 -5.76
CA LEU A 261 19.57 11.77 -6.76
C LEU A 261 18.19 11.58 -6.12
N MET A 262 18.02 10.59 -5.27
CA MET A 262 16.78 10.36 -4.50
C MET A 262 16.47 11.56 -3.60
N LYS A 263 17.45 12.08 -2.87
CA LYS A 263 17.25 13.29 -2.05
C LYS A 263 16.73 14.46 -2.89
N ARG A 264 17.33 14.68 -4.08
CA ARG A 264 16.90 15.74 -5.00
C ARG A 264 15.50 15.49 -5.55
N MET A 265 15.15 14.24 -5.86
CA MET A 265 13.81 13.82 -6.29
C MET A 265 12.78 14.17 -5.21
N PHE A 266 12.98 13.74 -3.96
CA PHE A 266 12.09 14.07 -2.86
C PHE A 266 11.95 15.58 -2.60
N ALA A 267 13.03 16.34 -2.75
CA ALA A 267 12.98 17.79 -2.60
C ALA A 267 12.17 18.50 -3.70
N ARG A 268 12.00 17.87 -4.88
CA ARG A 268 11.35 18.46 -6.06
C ARG A 268 9.94 17.92 -6.33
N SER A 269 9.57 16.80 -5.72
CA SER A 269 8.27 16.16 -5.90
C SER A 269 7.44 16.24 -4.62
N PRO A 270 6.55 17.26 -4.49
CA PRO A 270 5.65 17.37 -3.33
C PRO A 270 4.75 16.14 -3.18
N LEU A 271 4.26 15.56 -4.29
CA LEU A 271 3.41 14.40 -4.30
C LEU A 271 4.12 13.17 -3.72
N THR A 272 5.33 12.85 -4.23
CA THR A 272 6.14 11.73 -3.73
C THR A 272 6.53 11.92 -2.26
N ARG A 273 6.83 13.16 -1.86
CA ARG A 273 7.11 13.49 -0.47
C ARG A 273 5.88 13.28 0.42
N ARG A 274 4.71 13.69 -0.07
CA ARG A 274 3.44 13.57 0.65
C ARG A 274 3.06 12.12 0.90
N ILE A 275 3.18 11.24 -0.09
CA ILE A 275 2.86 9.81 0.08
C ILE A 275 3.75 9.16 1.12
N MET A 276 5.03 9.50 1.16
CA MET A 276 5.98 8.97 2.14
C MET A 276 5.65 9.39 3.58
N THR A 277 5.12 10.61 3.78
CA THR A 277 4.78 11.13 5.12
C THR A 277 3.39 10.73 5.58
N LEU A 278 2.50 10.34 4.67
CA LEU A 278 1.14 9.91 4.99
C LEU A 278 1.01 8.41 5.29
N HIS A 279 2.07 7.63 5.09
CA HIS A 279 2.08 6.20 5.43
C HIS A 279 2.24 6.04 6.95
N GLY A 280 1.13 6.09 7.64
CA GLY A 280 1.10 6.18 9.10
C GLY A 280 0.48 4.97 9.80
N ASN A 281 0.35 3.80 9.13
CA ASN A 281 -0.08 2.57 9.80
C ASN A 281 1.15 1.74 10.23
N PRO A 282 1.56 1.77 11.50
CA PRO A 282 2.74 1.03 11.98
C PRO A 282 2.61 -0.48 11.77
N ASP A 283 1.40 -1.04 11.97
CA ASP A 283 1.16 -2.48 11.85
C ASP A 283 1.39 -2.99 10.43
N ASP A 284 0.92 -2.24 9.42
CA ASP A 284 1.14 -2.59 8.01
C ASP A 284 2.62 -2.48 7.63
N LEU A 285 3.29 -1.44 8.10
CA LEU A 285 4.74 -1.24 7.90
C LEU A 285 5.56 -2.36 8.56
N LEU A 286 5.19 -2.76 9.77
CA LEU A 286 5.84 -3.87 10.49
C LEU A 286 5.58 -5.20 9.81
N PHE A 287 4.34 -5.47 9.35
CA PHE A 287 4.02 -6.70 8.63
C PHE A 287 4.90 -6.88 7.39
N VAL A 288 5.04 -5.83 6.57
CA VAL A 288 5.87 -5.85 5.36
C VAL A 288 7.33 -6.17 5.70
N CYS A 289 7.89 -5.51 6.72
CA CYS A 289 9.25 -5.77 7.16
C CYS A 289 9.42 -7.19 7.72
N THR A 290 8.47 -7.66 8.54
CA THR A 290 8.50 -8.98 9.18
C THR A 290 8.45 -10.10 8.13
N ALA A 291 7.54 -10.02 7.17
CA ALA A 291 7.41 -11.03 6.13
C ALA A 291 8.70 -11.21 5.31
N VAL A 292 9.35 -10.09 4.94
CA VAL A 292 10.62 -10.11 4.20
C VAL A 292 11.77 -10.62 5.08
N TYR A 293 11.83 -10.18 6.35
CA TYR A 293 12.85 -10.59 7.32
C TYR A 293 12.80 -12.10 7.60
N GLU A 294 11.61 -12.61 7.93
CA GLU A 294 11.44 -14.02 8.27
C GLU A 294 11.77 -14.93 7.09
N HIS A 295 11.32 -14.56 5.88
CA HIS A 295 11.67 -15.31 4.68
C HIS A 295 13.18 -15.32 4.44
N GLY A 296 13.83 -14.16 4.51
CA GLY A 296 15.28 -14.06 4.30
C GLY A 296 16.08 -14.86 5.32
N ARG A 297 15.70 -14.81 6.61
CA ARG A 297 16.34 -15.60 7.69
C ARG A 297 16.11 -17.09 7.52
N ALA A 298 14.88 -17.51 7.22
CA ALA A 298 14.54 -18.93 7.06
C ALA A 298 15.29 -19.60 5.91
N HIS A 299 15.62 -18.84 4.86
CA HIS A 299 16.33 -19.34 3.68
C HIS A 299 17.82 -18.99 3.66
N GLY A 300 18.36 -18.41 4.75
CA GLY A 300 19.78 -18.07 4.86
C GLY A 300 20.26 -17.01 3.86
N ILE A 301 19.40 -16.14 3.39
CA ILE A 301 19.75 -15.11 2.42
C ILE A 301 20.52 -13.98 3.12
N PRO A 302 21.73 -13.60 2.66
CA PRO A 302 22.52 -12.55 3.29
C PRO A 302 21.90 -11.17 3.05
N ALA A 303 21.49 -10.51 4.15
CA ALA A 303 20.93 -9.16 4.13
C ALA A 303 21.32 -8.37 5.39
N PRO A 304 22.63 -8.18 5.68
CA PRO A 304 23.10 -7.66 6.96
C PRO A 304 22.62 -6.24 7.25
N VAL A 305 22.59 -5.35 6.27
CA VAL A 305 22.15 -3.95 6.45
C VAL A 305 20.65 -3.88 6.75
N PHE A 306 19.86 -4.69 6.06
CA PHE A 306 18.42 -4.78 6.30
C PHE A 306 18.13 -5.37 7.67
N TYR A 307 18.74 -6.52 8.00
CA TYR A 307 18.51 -7.20 9.27
C TYR A 307 18.86 -6.32 10.46
N GLU A 308 20.05 -5.71 10.47
CA GLU A 308 20.46 -4.77 11.52
C GLU A 308 19.47 -3.60 11.64
N SER A 309 19.02 -3.04 10.50
CA SER A 309 18.10 -1.91 10.51
C SER A 309 16.73 -2.29 11.05
N TYR A 310 16.22 -3.45 10.65
CA TYR A 310 14.92 -3.96 11.11
C TYR A 310 14.93 -4.31 12.59
N GLU A 311 15.96 -5.03 13.06
CA GLU A 311 16.10 -5.43 14.46
C GLU A 311 16.21 -4.18 15.38
N ALA A 312 16.95 -3.16 14.94
CA ALA A 312 17.04 -1.89 15.67
C ALA A 312 15.68 -1.13 15.70
N ALA A 313 14.95 -1.10 14.59
CA ALA A 313 13.61 -0.49 14.53
C ALA A 313 12.62 -1.23 15.42
N ARG A 314 12.60 -2.57 15.37
CA ARG A 314 11.74 -3.42 16.21
C ARG A 314 12.00 -3.25 17.70
N ALA A 315 13.30 -3.18 18.08
CA ALA A 315 13.66 -2.95 19.48
C ALA A 315 13.22 -1.58 20.01
N LYS A 316 13.10 -0.57 19.14
CA LYS A 316 12.51 0.74 19.51
C LYS A 316 10.99 0.68 19.63
N ALA A 317 10.30 -0.02 18.72
CA ALA A 317 8.86 -0.19 18.78
C ALA A 317 8.44 -0.87 20.09
N ALA A 318 9.10 -1.96 20.46
CA ALA A 318 8.81 -2.69 21.69
C ALA A 318 9.01 -1.84 22.97
N ARG A 319 9.96 -0.90 22.96
CA ARG A 319 10.15 0.04 24.08
C ARG A 319 9.05 1.09 24.15
N HIS A 320 8.62 1.60 23.02
CA HIS A 320 7.54 2.59 22.94
C HIS A 320 6.22 2.03 23.48
N GLU A 321 5.88 0.80 23.07
CA GLU A 321 4.69 0.10 23.57
C GLU A 321 4.74 -0.11 25.11
N SER A 322 5.91 -0.41 25.67
CA SER A 322 6.05 -0.58 27.13
C SER A 322 5.89 0.73 27.89
N ASP A 323 6.40 1.84 27.35
CA ASP A 323 6.31 3.16 27.96
C ASP A 323 4.85 3.69 27.93
N ASP A 324 4.09 3.43 26.87
CA ASP A 324 2.67 3.79 26.74
C ASP A 324 1.79 3.00 27.72
N VAL A 325 2.04 1.69 27.89
CA VAL A 325 1.30 0.86 28.87
C VAL A 325 1.57 1.31 30.31
N ASP A 326 2.78 1.75 30.62
CA ASP A 326 3.12 2.28 31.96
C ASP A 326 2.58 3.69 32.19
N ALA A 327 2.39 4.49 31.15
CA ALA A 327 1.75 5.81 31.21
C ALA A 327 0.24 5.71 31.48
N ASP A 328 -0.44 4.76 30.84
CA ASP A 328 -1.89 4.50 31.03
C ASP A 328 -2.23 3.89 32.40
N ARG A 329 -1.23 3.34 33.11
CA ARG A 329 -1.38 2.79 34.49
C ARG A 329 -1.13 3.79 35.60
N ARG A 330 -0.72 5.01 35.29
CA ARG A 330 -0.47 6.10 36.24
C ARG A 330 -1.58 7.14 36.19
#